data_be119fe9ebc83e8474df7cf0eba2c976
#
_entry.id   be119fe9ebc83e8474df7cf0eba2c976
#
_cell.length_a   1.000
_cell.length_b   1.000
_cell.length_c   1.000
_cell.angle_alpha   90.00
_cell.angle_beta   90.00
_cell.angle_gamma   90.00
#
_symmetry.space_group_name_H-M   'P 1'
#
loop_
_entity.id
_entity.type
_entity.pdbx_description
1 polymer ?
#
loop_
_entity_poly.entity_id
_entity_poly.type
_entity_poly.pdbx_seq_one_letter_code
_entity_poly.pdbx_strand_id
1 'polypeptide(L)'
;MARVGDFAFLEVAWVNEYGAFLNWGLMKDLFVPFREQKLPMQQGRSYLVHIHIDEETQRIVASAKVERYLQPANRNDYHRGQEVEIIIQQKTPLGFKVIADNRCPGLIYDDQIFENEPHAGDVLSATV
;
A
#
# COMPACT_ATOMS: atom_id res chain seq x y z
N MET A 1 8.02 -8.95 6.44
CA MET A 1 6.64 -9.47 6.63
C MET A 1 5.70 -8.33 6.98
N ALA A 2 4.56 -8.26 6.32
CA ALA A 2 3.58 -7.20 6.59
C ALA A 2 2.89 -7.40 7.94
N ARG A 3 2.51 -6.31 8.58
CA ARG A 3 1.88 -6.29 9.91
C ARG A 3 0.63 -5.43 9.90
N VAL A 4 -0.18 -5.56 10.95
CA VAL A 4 -1.30 -4.64 11.17
C VAL A 4 -0.78 -3.21 11.22
N GLY A 5 -1.43 -2.32 10.48
CA GLY A 5 -1.02 -0.93 10.35
C GLY A 5 -0.16 -0.63 9.12
N ASP A 6 0.35 -1.66 8.45
CA ASP A 6 1.21 -1.49 7.27
C ASP A 6 0.42 -1.33 5.99
N PHE A 7 1.02 -0.62 5.02
CA PHE A 7 0.66 -0.72 3.62
C PHE A 7 1.53 -1.81 2.99
N ALA A 8 0.94 -2.65 2.18
CA ALA A 8 1.66 -3.74 1.55
C ALA A 8 1.09 -4.06 0.17
N PHE A 9 1.95 -4.54 -0.72
CA PHE A 9 1.58 -4.97 -2.06
C PHE A 9 1.52 -6.50 -2.05
N LEU A 10 0.29 -7.05 -2.09
CA LEU A 10 0.06 -8.47 -1.83
C LEU A 10 -0.72 -9.12 -2.97
N GLU A 11 -0.40 -10.40 -3.24
CA GLU A 11 -1.03 -11.19 -4.28
C GLU A 11 -2.32 -11.84 -3.78
N VAL A 12 -3.36 -11.80 -4.62
CA VAL A 12 -4.64 -12.47 -4.34
C VAL A 12 -4.48 -13.97 -4.54
N ALA A 13 -4.63 -14.72 -3.46
CA ALA A 13 -4.54 -16.17 -3.50
C ALA A 13 -5.81 -16.80 -4.08
N TRP A 14 -6.98 -16.28 -3.69
CA TRP A 14 -8.28 -16.77 -4.19
C TRP A 14 -9.38 -15.76 -3.90
N VAL A 15 -10.51 -15.91 -4.59
CA VAL A 15 -11.67 -15.01 -4.48
C VAL A 15 -12.93 -15.87 -4.32
N ASN A 16 -13.88 -15.39 -3.50
CA ASN A 16 -15.19 -16.02 -3.38
C ASN A 16 -16.30 -14.97 -3.38
N GLU A 17 -17.52 -15.36 -3.02
CA GLU A 17 -18.67 -14.47 -3.03
C GLU A 17 -18.64 -13.36 -1.98
N TYR A 18 -17.72 -13.43 -1.00
CA TYR A 18 -17.59 -12.43 0.06
C TYR A 18 -16.46 -11.43 -0.19
N GLY A 19 -15.47 -11.80 -0.96
CA GLY A 19 -14.33 -10.92 -1.24
C GLY A 19 -13.11 -11.69 -1.70
N ALA A 20 -11.94 -11.07 -1.51
CA ALA A 20 -10.65 -11.62 -1.90
C ALA A 20 -9.83 -12.01 -0.67
N PHE A 21 -8.96 -12.99 -0.85
CA PHE A 21 -8.06 -13.48 0.19
C PHE A 21 -6.63 -13.38 -0.33
N LEU A 22 -5.80 -12.59 0.37
CA LEU A 22 -4.47 -12.22 -0.05
C LEU A 22 -3.42 -13.00 0.76
N ASN A 23 -2.36 -13.41 0.07
CA ASN A 23 -1.22 -14.05 0.71
C ASN A 23 -0.33 -12.98 1.36
N TRP A 24 -0.17 -13.02 2.68
CA TRP A 24 0.67 -12.06 3.41
C TRP A 24 1.74 -12.73 4.26
N GLY A 25 2.04 -14.01 3.96
CA GLY A 25 3.13 -14.74 4.62
C GLY A 25 2.75 -15.49 5.88
N LEU A 26 1.48 -15.45 6.29
CA LEU A 26 0.97 -16.20 7.43
C LEU A 26 0.09 -17.36 6.96
N MET A 27 -0.21 -18.30 7.86
CA MET A 27 -0.99 -19.48 7.51
C MET A 27 -2.42 -19.17 7.04
N LYS A 28 -3.02 -18.12 7.62
CA LYS A 28 -4.35 -17.67 7.21
C LYS A 28 -4.21 -16.50 6.25
N ASP A 29 -4.97 -16.54 5.15
CA ASP A 29 -4.97 -15.48 4.17
C ASP A 29 -5.66 -14.23 4.73
N LEU A 30 -5.24 -13.06 4.21
CA LEU A 30 -5.76 -11.77 4.63
C LEU A 30 -7.02 -11.44 3.83
N PHE A 31 -8.13 -11.19 4.50
CA PHE A 31 -9.42 -10.96 3.85
C PHE A 31 -9.61 -9.49 3.44
N VAL A 32 -10.11 -9.29 2.21
CA VAL A 32 -10.50 -7.98 1.67
C VAL A 32 -11.95 -8.08 1.20
N PRO A 33 -12.93 -7.58 1.98
CA PRO A 33 -14.32 -7.63 1.55
C PRO A 33 -14.55 -6.75 0.32
N PHE A 34 -15.59 -7.04 -0.46
CA PHE A 34 -15.87 -6.30 -1.71
C PHE A 34 -16.01 -4.80 -1.48
N ARG A 35 -16.62 -4.37 -0.39
CA ARG A 35 -16.77 -2.94 -0.08
C ARG A 35 -15.44 -2.22 0.11
N GLU A 36 -14.37 -2.97 0.38
CA GLU A 36 -13.02 -2.43 0.57
C GLU A 36 -12.15 -2.56 -0.67
N GLN A 37 -12.69 -3.00 -1.78
CA GLN A 37 -11.99 -3.09 -3.06
C GLN A 37 -12.37 -1.90 -3.94
N LYS A 38 -11.37 -1.27 -4.59
CA LYS A 38 -11.65 -0.19 -5.54
C LYS A 38 -12.30 -0.74 -6.81
N LEU A 39 -11.74 -1.83 -7.31
CA LEU A 39 -12.27 -2.61 -8.43
C LEU A 39 -12.25 -4.07 -7.98
N PRO A 40 -13.11 -4.93 -8.54
CA PRO A 40 -13.08 -6.35 -8.17
C PRO A 40 -11.68 -6.92 -8.33
N MET A 41 -11.15 -7.50 -7.26
CA MET A 41 -9.83 -8.11 -7.27
C MET A 41 -9.84 -9.42 -8.03
N GLN A 42 -8.76 -9.71 -8.74
CA GLN A 42 -8.62 -10.91 -9.56
C GLN A 42 -7.53 -11.81 -8.99
N GLN A 43 -7.81 -13.12 -8.94
CA GLN A 43 -6.85 -14.10 -8.47
C GLN A 43 -5.55 -14.02 -9.28
N GLY A 44 -4.43 -14.12 -8.59
CA GLY A 44 -3.11 -14.06 -9.20
C GLY A 44 -2.54 -12.66 -9.40
N ARG A 45 -3.35 -11.62 -9.22
CA ARG A 45 -2.88 -10.24 -9.30
C ARG A 45 -2.54 -9.70 -7.92
N SER A 46 -1.66 -8.71 -7.88
CA SER A 46 -1.22 -8.06 -6.64
C SER A 46 -1.80 -6.66 -6.53
N TYR A 47 -2.14 -6.27 -5.30
CA TYR A 47 -2.77 -4.97 -5.01
C TYR A 47 -2.14 -4.35 -3.79
N LEU A 48 -2.07 -3.01 -3.79
CA LEU A 48 -1.66 -2.26 -2.62
C LEU A 48 -2.83 -2.18 -1.66
N VAL A 49 -2.62 -2.59 -0.42
CA VAL A 49 -3.66 -2.61 0.62
C VAL A 49 -3.10 -2.08 1.93
N HIS A 50 -4.00 -1.63 2.81
CA HIS A 50 -3.69 -1.30 4.19
C HIS A 50 -4.26 -2.37 5.11
N ILE A 51 -3.45 -2.89 6.01
CA ILE A 51 -3.83 -3.96 6.93
C ILE A 51 -4.29 -3.35 8.25
N HIS A 52 -5.48 -3.70 8.69
CA HIS A 52 -6.05 -3.15 9.91
C HIS A 52 -6.95 -4.15 10.61
N ILE A 53 -7.38 -3.81 11.82
CA ILE A 53 -8.33 -4.62 12.58
C ILE A 53 -9.73 -4.06 12.35
N ASP A 54 -10.64 -4.94 11.91
CA ASP A 54 -12.06 -4.58 11.80
C ASP A 54 -12.65 -4.45 13.20
N GLU A 55 -13.14 -3.26 13.52
CA GLU A 55 -13.65 -2.95 14.86
C GLU A 55 -14.87 -3.79 15.23
N GLU A 56 -15.72 -4.14 14.28
CA GLU A 56 -16.93 -4.91 14.54
C GLU A 56 -16.62 -6.38 14.85
N THR A 57 -15.72 -7.00 14.07
CA THR A 57 -15.43 -8.42 14.20
C THR A 57 -14.16 -8.72 14.97
N GLN A 58 -13.32 -7.71 15.20
CA GLN A 58 -11.99 -7.83 15.82
C GLN A 58 -11.06 -8.75 15.00
N ARG A 59 -11.31 -8.86 13.70
CA ARG A 59 -10.48 -9.65 12.80
C ARG A 59 -9.52 -8.77 12.02
N ILE A 60 -8.37 -9.33 11.64
CA ILE A 60 -7.41 -8.65 10.78
C ILE A 60 -7.93 -8.72 9.34
N VAL A 61 -8.10 -7.56 8.72
CA VAL A 61 -8.59 -7.43 7.35
C VAL A 61 -7.72 -6.42 6.60
N ALA A 62 -7.95 -6.29 5.30
CA ALA A 62 -7.25 -5.30 4.50
C ALA A 62 -8.22 -4.51 3.61
N SER A 63 -7.79 -3.31 3.21
CA SER A 63 -8.54 -2.43 2.34
C SER A 63 -7.65 -1.95 1.20
N ALA A 64 -8.16 -2.00 -0.03
CA ALA A 64 -7.51 -1.37 -1.18
C ALA A 64 -7.79 0.14 -1.25
N LYS A 65 -8.69 0.64 -0.42
CA LYS A 65 -8.99 2.08 -0.34
C LYS A 65 -7.98 2.76 0.57
N VAL A 66 -6.72 2.70 0.17
CA VAL A 66 -5.57 3.08 1.00
C VAL A 66 -5.57 4.56 1.39
N GLU A 67 -6.21 5.42 0.61
CA GLU A 67 -6.27 6.85 0.88
C GLU A 67 -6.91 7.17 2.23
N ARG A 68 -7.80 6.32 2.73
CA ARG A 68 -8.44 6.49 4.04
C ARG A 68 -7.46 6.40 5.20
N TYR A 69 -6.34 5.71 5.01
CA TYR A 69 -5.37 5.39 6.05
C TYR A 69 -4.10 6.22 5.96
N LEU A 70 -4.00 7.06 4.92
CA LEU A 70 -2.86 7.94 4.76
C LEU A 70 -2.97 9.12 5.72
N GLN A 71 -1.84 9.48 6.32
CA GLN A 71 -1.73 10.59 7.26
C GLN A 71 -0.90 11.70 6.63
N PRO A 72 -1.33 12.97 6.73
CA PRO A 72 -0.51 14.07 6.23
C PRO A 72 0.82 14.10 6.97
N ALA A 73 1.90 14.43 6.26
CA ALA A 73 3.20 14.58 6.87
C ALA A 73 3.20 15.78 7.81
N ASN A 74 3.73 15.57 9.03
CA ASN A 74 3.91 16.64 9.99
C ASN A 74 5.34 17.16 9.86
N ARG A 75 5.52 18.49 9.81
CA ARG A 75 6.85 19.12 9.70
C ARG A 75 7.80 18.66 10.81
N ASN A 76 7.27 18.34 11.98
CA ASN A 76 8.09 17.91 13.12
C ASN A 76 8.53 16.46 13.05
N ASP A 77 7.90 15.65 12.19
CA ASP A 77 8.22 14.23 12.05
C ASP A 77 9.41 13.99 11.12
N TYR A 78 9.68 14.93 10.22
CA TYR A 78 10.70 14.76 9.19
C TYR A 78 11.56 16.03 9.08
N HIS A 79 12.83 15.83 8.70
CA HIS A 79 13.73 16.93 8.43
C HIS A 79 14.40 16.73 7.07
N ARG A 80 14.84 17.85 6.49
CA ARG A 80 15.49 17.85 5.19
C ARG A 80 16.74 16.98 5.22
N GLY A 81 16.90 16.12 4.21
CA GLY A 81 18.01 15.19 4.11
C GLY A 81 17.77 13.84 4.75
N GLN A 82 16.67 13.68 5.47
CA GLN A 82 16.33 12.39 6.07
C GLN A 82 15.95 11.37 4.99
N GLU A 83 16.45 10.15 5.13
CA GLU A 83 16.03 9.05 4.27
C GLU A 83 14.77 8.39 4.81
N VAL A 84 13.84 8.08 3.92
CA VAL A 84 12.61 7.36 4.25
C VAL A 84 12.36 6.28 3.21
N GLU A 85 11.70 5.20 3.64
CA GLU A 85 11.25 4.16 2.73
C GLU A 85 9.96 4.60 2.04
N ILE A 86 9.86 4.36 0.74
CA ILE A 86 8.66 4.67 -0.02
C ILE A 86 8.16 3.43 -0.75
N ILE A 87 6.84 3.34 -0.92
CA ILE A 87 6.20 2.31 -1.74
C ILE A 87 5.57 3.02 -2.93
N ILE A 88 5.91 2.56 -4.14
CA ILE A 88 5.33 3.11 -5.37
C ILE A 88 3.86 2.67 -5.44
N GLN A 89 2.95 3.63 -5.46
CA GLN A 89 1.52 3.37 -5.51
C GLN A 89 1.02 3.29 -6.96
N GLN A 90 1.30 4.32 -7.76
CA GLN A 90 0.94 4.32 -9.18
C GLN A 90 1.68 5.42 -9.93
N LYS A 91 1.75 5.28 -11.25
CA LYS A 91 2.29 6.30 -12.13
C LYS A 91 1.19 7.32 -12.46
N THR A 92 1.56 8.59 -12.47
CA THR A 92 0.67 9.70 -12.84
C THR A 92 1.32 10.55 -13.94
N PRO A 93 0.58 11.48 -14.59
CA PRO A 93 1.19 12.38 -15.58
C PRO A 93 2.32 13.25 -15.04
N LEU A 94 2.35 13.52 -13.74
CA LEU A 94 3.39 14.36 -13.11
C LEU A 94 4.56 13.53 -12.58
N GLY A 95 4.37 12.23 -12.37
CA GLY A 95 5.39 11.38 -11.80
C GLY A 95 4.79 10.17 -11.11
N PHE A 96 5.32 9.82 -9.94
CA PHE A 96 4.88 8.63 -9.22
C PHE A 96 4.24 9.01 -7.89
N LYS A 97 3.02 8.56 -7.68
CA LYS A 97 2.34 8.64 -6.40
C LYS A 97 2.90 7.56 -5.49
N VAL A 98 3.33 7.95 -4.29
CA VAL A 98 4.00 7.03 -3.35
C VAL A 98 3.40 7.13 -1.96
N ILE A 99 3.69 6.11 -1.12
CA ILE A 99 3.42 6.15 0.31
C ILE A 99 4.78 6.18 1.01
N ALA A 100 5.05 7.27 1.71
CA ALA A 100 6.31 7.50 2.40
C ALA A 100 6.21 7.08 3.85
N ASP A 101 7.26 6.42 4.35
CA ASP A 101 7.36 6.01 5.75
C ASP A 101 6.15 5.19 6.21
N ASN A 102 5.56 4.41 5.30
CA ASN A 102 4.43 3.53 5.57
C ASN A 102 3.19 4.25 6.14
N ARG A 103 3.05 5.58 5.90
CA ARG A 103 1.91 6.34 6.43
C ARG A 103 1.54 7.61 5.67
N CYS A 104 2.46 8.24 4.94
CA CYS A 104 2.24 9.57 4.36
C CYS A 104 2.12 9.51 2.84
N PRO A 105 1.18 10.27 2.22
CA PRO A 105 1.14 10.39 0.78
C PRO A 105 2.31 11.24 0.29
N GLY A 106 2.83 10.92 -0.89
CA GLY A 106 3.89 11.69 -1.51
C GLY A 106 3.85 11.60 -3.02
N LEU A 107 4.67 12.41 -3.67
CA LEU A 107 4.81 12.45 -5.12
C LEU A 107 6.28 12.58 -5.48
N ILE A 108 6.73 11.71 -6.39
CA ILE A 108 8.07 11.80 -6.98
C ILE A 108 7.89 12.20 -8.44
N TYR A 109 8.51 13.33 -8.84
CA TYR A 109 8.36 13.87 -10.18
C TYR A 109 9.16 13.05 -11.20
N ASP A 110 8.69 13.06 -12.46
CA ASP A 110 9.31 12.32 -13.57
C ASP A 110 10.75 12.73 -13.86
N ASP A 111 11.15 13.95 -13.49
CA ASP A 111 12.51 14.43 -13.69
C ASP A 111 13.52 13.84 -12.72
N GLN A 112 13.08 13.05 -11.75
CA GLN A 112 13.96 12.25 -10.89
C GLN A 112 14.60 11.16 -11.73
N ILE A 113 15.91 10.95 -11.53
CA ILE A 113 16.66 9.96 -12.31
C ILE A 113 16.51 8.59 -11.65
N PHE A 114 15.99 7.63 -12.43
CA PHE A 114 15.94 6.23 -12.04
C PHE A 114 16.70 5.41 -13.08
N GLU A 115 17.44 4.40 -12.65
CA GLU A 115 18.08 3.46 -13.58
C GLU A 115 17.03 2.70 -14.39
N ASN A 116 15.97 2.28 -13.71
CA ASN A 116 14.83 1.60 -14.30
C ASN A 116 13.56 2.30 -13.84
N GLU A 117 12.53 2.30 -14.68
CA GLU A 117 11.25 2.87 -14.32
C GLU A 117 10.64 2.07 -13.16
N PRO A 118 10.26 2.74 -12.05
CA PRO A 118 9.61 2.04 -10.93
C PRO A 118 8.23 1.52 -11.31
N HIS A 119 7.82 0.44 -10.66
CA HIS A 119 6.50 -0.16 -10.84
C HIS A 119 5.71 -0.11 -9.53
N ALA A 120 4.39 -0.16 -9.63
CA ALA A 120 3.54 -0.22 -8.45
C ALA A 120 3.96 -1.39 -7.55
N GLY A 121 4.08 -1.12 -6.25
CA GLY A 121 4.52 -2.09 -5.27
C GLY A 121 6.02 -2.09 -4.98
N ASP A 122 6.82 -1.42 -5.81
CA ASP A 122 8.26 -1.32 -5.56
C ASP A 122 8.53 -0.52 -4.29
N VAL A 123 9.48 -1.01 -3.50
CA VAL A 123 9.90 -0.35 -2.26
C VAL A 123 11.28 0.26 -2.50
N LEU A 124 11.37 1.56 -2.31
CA LEU A 124 12.59 2.33 -2.58
C LEU A 124 12.93 3.22 -1.39
N SER A 125 14.16 3.69 -1.35
CA SER A 125 14.59 4.69 -0.38
C SER A 125 14.60 6.07 -1.05
N ALA A 126 14.09 7.08 -0.36
CA ALA A 126 14.05 8.45 -0.85
C ALA A 126 14.49 9.43 0.23
N THR A 127 14.96 10.59 -0.20
CA THR A 127 15.41 11.67 0.71
C THR A 127 14.33 12.73 0.79
N VAL A 128 14.01 13.12 2.00
CA VAL A 128 13.04 14.19 2.30
C VAL A 128 13.54 15.54 1.78
#